data_ac63a7f25e6b0b1728dd9bf7368018b2
#
_entry.id   ac63a7f25e6b0b1728dd9bf7368018b2
#
_cell.length_a   1.000
_cell.length_b   1.000
_cell.length_c   1.000
_cell.angle_alpha   90.00
_cell.angle_beta   90.00
_cell.angle_gamma   90.00
#
_symmetry.space_group_name_H-M   'P 1'
#
loop_
_entity.id
_entity.type
_entity.pdbx_description
1 polymer ?
#
loop_
_entity_poly.entity_id
_entity_poly.type
_entity_poly.pdbx_seq_one_letter_code
_entity_poly.pdbx_strand_id
1 'polypeptide(L)'
;MTTEAEMRASSGAETAPAGLAIQSVTGLVPAGRLGRVLCHEHVVLRTPGFAESYPWTYSRADVIEECVDVLAGLRDAGISTIIDHTTIDLGRDVELLAEVSMRSGMTIVAATGCHLVTPRFVVNRSIDAYAELLVGDLTEGVAGTGIRAGVIKCATDAGGVTPVNEKILRACARAHLTTGAPISTHTHAADRVGLAQLEIFRDEGVDASRVLIGHSGDTGDREYLAAIAATGASLGADRFGGEVACSETDRVRIVADLCRDGYADRVMLAHDTNVWSEKEPPGWRERFRPQWHFRHIVDEVVPELLARGITPAQIDQMLITNPARFFPYLRTDNEEA
;
A
#
# COMPACT_ATOMS: atom_id res chain seq x y z
N MET A 1 -33.36 17.36 -7.13
CA MET A 1 -33.57 16.26 -6.17
C MET A 1 -33.55 14.97 -6.97
N THR A 2 -32.37 14.48 -7.28
CA THR A 2 -32.14 13.17 -7.90
C THR A 2 -32.03 12.16 -6.76
N THR A 3 -32.85 11.13 -6.80
CA THR A 3 -33.06 10.19 -5.70
C THR A 3 -31.91 9.21 -5.54
N GLU A 4 -31.61 8.82 -4.29
CA GLU A 4 -30.58 7.80 -3.89
C GLU A 4 -30.67 6.46 -4.67
N ALA A 5 -31.75 6.23 -5.41
CA ALA A 5 -31.94 5.04 -6.23
C ALA A 5 -31.15 5.06 -7.56
N GLU A 6 -30.80 6.24 -8.08
CA GLU A 6 -30.08 6.38 -9.37
C GLU A 6 -28.55 6.22 -9.21
N MET A 7 -28.01 6.30 -7.98
CA MET A 7 -26.59 6.07 -7.70
C MET A 7 -26.20 4.57 -7.61
N ARG A 8 -27.15 3.66 -7.68
CA ARG A 8 -26.89 2.19 -7.59
C ARG A 8 -26.80 1.46 -8.92
N ALA A 9 -26.94 2.13 -10.06
CA ALA A 9 -27.09 1.48 -11.36
C ALA A 9 -26.08 1.94 -12.42
N SER A 10 -24.78 1.97 -12.10
CA SER A 10 -23.73 2.04 -13.15
C SER A 10 -22.39 1.45 -12.67
N SER A 11 -22.38 0.19 -12.26
CA SER A 11 -21.13 -0.56 -12.08
C SER A 11 -20.98 -1.60 -13.19
N GLY A 12 -20.61 -1.14 -14.38
CA GLY A 12 -19.98 -1.97 -15.40
C GLY A 12 -18.50 -2.18 -15.13
N ALA A 13 -18.11 -2.41 -13.86
CA ALA A 13 -16.78 -2.90 -13.54
C ALA A 13 -16.71 -4.34 -14.02
N GLU A 14 -15.79 -4.67 -14.94
CA GLU A 14 -15.44 -6.05 -15.25
C GLU A 14 -15.19 -6.77 -13.93
N THR A 15 -16.11 -7.64 -13.55
CA THR A 15 -15.96 -8.46 -12.35
C THR A 15 -14.76 -9.37 -12.56
N ALA A 16 -13.82 -9.36 -11.63
CA ALA A 16 -12.68 -10.27 -11.65
C ALA A 16 -13.19 -11.72 -11.85
N PRO A 17 -12.50 -12.55 -12.65
CA PRO A 17 -12.93 -13.92 -12.91
C PRO A 17 -13.17 -14.68 -11.61
N ALA A 18 -14.21 -15.53 -11.58
CA ALA A 18 -14.50 -16.40 -10.42
C ALA A 18 -13.28 -17.31 -10.13
N GLY A 19 -13.00 -17.59 -8.86
CA GLY A 19 -11.89 -18.45 -8.45
C GLY A 19 -10.55 -17.71 -8.21
N LEU A 20 -10.50 -16.38 -8.27
CA LEU A 20 -9.30 -15.60 -8.00
C LEU A 20 -9.38 -14.92 -6.63
N ALA A 21 -8.33 -15.04 -5.84
CA ALA A 21 -8.25 -14.51 -4.48
C ALA A 21 -6.93 -13.79 -4.23
N ILE A 22 -6.91 -12.94 -3.20
CA ILE A 22 -5.75 -12.19 -2.72
C ILE A 22 -5.47 -12.61 -1.30
N GLN A 23 -4.19 -12.71 -0.93
CA GLN A 23 -3.80 -13.01 0.42
C GLN A 23 -3.99 -11.80 1.34
N SER A 24 -4.83 -11.94 2.36
CA SER A 24 -4.96 -11.00 3.48
C SER A 24 -4.46 -11.63 4.78
N VAL A 25 -4.41 -10.84 5.86
CA VAL A 25 -4.03 -11.33 7.19
C VAL A 25 -5.04 -12.31 7.79
N THR A 26 -6.25 -12.40 7.26
CA THR A 26 -7.30 -13.33 7.68
C THR A 26 -7.52 -14.50 6.69
N GLY A 27 -6.61 -14.64 5.72
CA GLY A 27 -6.69 -15.67 4.70
C GLY A 27 -7.01 -15.13 3.31
N LEU A 28 -7.43 -16.01 2.40
CA LEU A 28 -7.73 -15.66 1.02
C LEU A 28 -9.05 -14.89 0.91
N VAL A 29 -9.01 -13.75 0.24
CA VAL A 29 -10.19 -12.90 -0.04
C VAL A 29 -10.46 -12.93 -1.54
N PRO A 30 -11.67 -13.29 -2.00
CA PRO A 30 -12.02 -13.21 -3.41
C PRO A 30 -11.77 -11.83 -4.00
N ALA A 31 -11.15 -11.74 -5.16
CA ALA A 31 -10.75 -10.47 -5.78
C ALA A 31 -11.92 -9.49 -5.95
N GLY A 32 -13.12 -10.00 -6.26
CA GLY A 32 -14.34 -9.19 -6.36
C GLY A 32 -14.85 -8.62 -5.02
N ARG A 33 -14.25 -9.02 -3.88
CA ARG A 33 -14.58 -8.49 -2.54
C ARG A 33 -13.62 -7.43 -2.03
N LEU A 34 -12.57 -7.07 -2.77
CA LEU A 34 -11.64 -6.03 -2.35
C LEU A 34 -12.33 -4.68 -2.17
N GLY A 35 -13.31 -4.34 -3.00
CA GLY A 35 -13.97 -3.04 -2.99
C GLY A 35 -12.98 -1.90 -3.23
N ARG A 36 -13.20 -0.75 -2.59
CA ARG A 36 -12.26 0.38 -2.64
C ARG A 36 -11.07 0.13 -1.73
N VAL A 37 -9.87 0.32 -2.28
CA VAL A 37 -8.58 0.00 -1.66
C VAL A 37 -7.76 1.26 -1.47
N LEU A 38 -7.21 1.45 -0.27
CA LEU A 38 -6.11 2.38 -0.03
C LEU A 38 -4.79 1.62 -0.18
N CYS A 39 -3.96 2.04 -1.13
CA CYS A 39 -2.83 1.23 -1.60
C CYS A 39 -1.56 1.32 -0.74
N HIS A 40 -1.52 2.19 0.26
CA HIS A 40 -0.33 2.42 1.08
C HIS A 40 -0.70 3.06 2.42
N GLU A 41 -0.86 2.22 3.43
CA GLU A 41 -1.17 2.65 4.79
C GLU A 41 -0.34 1.89 5.82
N HIS A 42 -0.44 2.32 7.08
CA HIS A 42 0.12 1.67 8.23
C HIS A 42 -0.94 1.60 9.33
N VAL A 43 -1.15 0.45 9.96
CA VAL A 43 -2.06 0.38 11.11
C VAL A 43 -1.32 0.81 12.37
N VAL A 44 -0.17 0.19 12.64
CA VAL A 44 0.66 0.49 13.81
C VAL A 44 2.13 0.57 13.38
N LEU A 45 2.78 1.67 13.73
CA LEU A 45 4.22 1.86 13.53
C LEU A 45 4.97 1.80 14.85
N ARG A 46 6.00 0.93 14.94
CA ARG A 46 6.85 0.78 16.13
C ARG A 46 8.31 0.56 15.75
N THR A 47 9.20 0.98 16.62
CA THR A 47 10.57 0.48 16.57
C THR A 47 10.58 -0.97 17.07
N PRO A 48 11.15 -1.93 16.32
CA PRO A 48 11.27 -3.31 16.77
C PRO A 48 11.94 -3.42 18.13
N GLY A 49 11.30 -4.13 19.08
CA GLY A 49 11.78 -4.29 20.44
C GLY A 49 11.44 -3.15 21.41
N PHE A 50 10.75 -2.09 20.93
CA PHE A 50 10.37 -0.96 21.80
C PHE A 50 9.34 -1.38 22.85
N ALA A 51 8.25 -2.00 22.43
CA ALA A 51 7.19 -2.42 23.35
C ALA A 51 7.67 -3.47 24.38
N GLU A 52 8.57 -4.36 23.95
CA GLU A 52 9.19 -5.38 24.81
C GLU A 52 10.16 -4.77 25.82
N SER A 53 10.85 -3.69 25.45
CA SER A 53 11.83 -2.99 26.31
C SER A 53 11.15 -1.99 27.25
N TYR A 54 10.05 -1.39 26.82
CA TYR A 54 9.33 -0.33 27.55
C TYR A 54 7.82 -0.64 27.65
N PRO A 55 7.42 -1.78 28.25
CA PRO A 55 6.03 -2.26 28.20
C PRO A 55 5.02 -1.31 28.88
N TRP A 56 5.48 -0.38 29.70
CA TRP A 56 4.61 0.62 30.34
C TRP A 56 4.21 1.79 29.41
N THR A 57 4.81 1.89 28.21
CA THR A 57 4.50 2.94 27.22
C THR A 57 3.53 2.48 26.16
N TYR A 58 3.24 1.18 26.10
CA TYR A 58 2.46 0.54 25.05
C TYR A 58 1.43 -0.43 25.64
N SER A 59 0.17 -0.11 25.51
CA SER A 59 -0.93 -1.04 25.81
C SER A 59 -1.45 -1.63 24.49
N ARG A 60 -1.09 -2.90 24.23
CA ARG A 60 -1.54 -3.59 23.01
C ARG A 60 -3.07 -3.63 22.90
N ALA A 61 -3.77 -3.82 24.01
CA ALA A 61 -5.22 -3.86 24.03
C ALA A 61 -5.85 -2.51 23.62
N ASP A 62 -5.36 -1.40 24.21
CA ASP A 62 -5.88 -0.07 23.91
C ASP A 62 -5.61 0.32 22.45
N VAL A 63 -4.41 -0.01 21.93
CA VAL A 63 -4.05 0.23 20.53
C VAL A 63 -4.94 -0.57 19.58
N ILE A 64 -5.26 -1.83 19.91
CA ILE A 64 -6.19 -2.64 19.10
C ILE A 64 -7.58 -2.01 19.10
N GLU A 65 -8.13 -1.56 20.23
CA GLU A 65 -9.43 -0.89 20.28
C GLU A 65 -9.45 0.37 19.39
N GLU A 66 -8.42 1.22 19.51
CA GLU A 66 -8.30 2.41 18.67
C GLU A 66 -8.23 2.04 17.17
N CYS A 67 -7.44 1.03 16.80
CA CYS A 67 -7.35 0.56 15.42
C CYS A 67 -8.69 0.03 14.91
N VAL A 68 -9.42 -0.73 15.72
CA VAL A 68 -10.74 -1.27 15.35
C VAL A 68 -11.73 -0.14 15.09
N ASP A 69 -11.80 0.85 15.99
CA ASP A 69 -12.71 1.98 15.85
C ASP A 69 -12.43 2.82 14.59
N VAL A 70 -11.15 3.15 14.36
CA VAL A 70 -10.73 3.92 13.17
C VAL A 70 -11.04 3.18 11.88
N LEU A 71 -10.68 1.89 11.79
CA LEU A 71 -10.88 1.12 10.57
C LEU A 71 -12.34 0.72 10.33
N ALA A 72 -13.14 0.51 11.38
CA ALA A 72 -14.59 0.36 11.24
C ALA A 72 -15.23 1.64 10.67
N GLY A 73 -14.86 2.81 11.20
CA GLY A 73 -15.32 4.10 10.66
C GLY A 73 -14.88 4.36 9.22
N LEU A 74 -13.69 3.87 8.82
CA LEU A 74 -13.22 3.93 7.44
C LEU A 74 -14.04 3.01 6.52
N ARG A 75 -14.37 1.81 7.00
CA ARG A 75 -15.22 0.87 6.26
C ARG A 75 -16.64 1.43 6.05
N ASP A 76 -17.21 2.06 7.06
CA ASP A 76 -18.51 2.74 6.96
C ASP A 76 -18.47 3.89 5.95
N ALA A 77 -17.30 4.51 5.74
CA ALA A 77 -17.07 5.52 4.70
C ALA A 77 -16.87 4.92 3.29
N GLY A 78 -16.93 3.59 3.13
CA GLY A 78 -16.93 2.90 1.85
C GLY A 78 -15.56 2.38 1.37
N ILE A 79 -14.53 2.43 2.21
CA ILE A 79 -13.25 1.74 1.97
C ILE A 79 -13.36 0.32 2.53
N SER A 80 -12.98 -0.69 1.75
CA SER A 80 -13.11 -2.09 2.13
C SER A 80 -11.79 -2.77 2.42
N THR A 81 -10.70 -2.24 1.86
CA THR A 81 -9.37 -2.83 1.94
C THR A 81 -8.29 -1.77 2.14
N ILE A 82 -7.32 -2.09 2.98
CA ILE A 82 -6.06 -1.34 3.07
C ILE A 82 -4.87 -2.27 2.82
N ILE A 83 -3.80 -1.73 2.23
CA ILE A 83 -2.51 -2.40 2.13
C ILE A 83 -1.61 -1.80 3.21
N ASP A 84 -1.32 -2.60 4.23
CA ASP A 84 -0.42 -2.21 5.33
C ASP A 84 1.02 -2.48 4.94
N HIS A 85 1.79 -1.41 4.74
CA HIS A 85 3.19 -1.45 4.33
C HIS A 85 4.18 -1.51 5.51
N THR A 86 3.71 -1.84 6.71
CA THR A 86 4.55 -1.97 7.89
C THR A 86 5.45 -3.20 7.77
N THR A 87 6.73 -2.96 7.60
CA THR A 87 7.77 -3.98 7.47
C THR A 87 8.41 -4.33 8.82
N ILE A 88 9.33 -5.30 8.82
CA ILE A 88 10.02 -5.74 10.02
C ILE A 88 10.73 -4.59 10.75
N ASP A 89 11.35 -3.67 10.04
CA ASP A 89 12.05 -2.50 10.59
C ASP A 89 11.11 -1.38 11.06
N LEU A 90 9.81 -1.51 10.77
CA LEU A 90 8.73 -0.64 11.26
C LEU A 90 7.87 -1.31 12.34
N GLY A 91 8.28 -2.47 12.84
CA GLY A 91 7.63 -3.18 13.95
C GLY A 91 6.34 -3.91 13.57
N ARG A 92 6.30 -4.50 12.36
CA ARG A 92 5.19 -5.32 11.85
C ARG A 92 4.69 -6.34 12.89
N ASP A 93 3.38 -6.35 13.15
CA ASP A 93 2.67 -7.26 14.04
C ASP A 93 1.45 -7.85 13.32
N VAL A 94 1.63 -8.99 12.63
CA VAL A 94 0.56 -9.59 11.82
C VAL A 94 -0.57 -10.18 12.64
N GLU A 95 -0.34 -10.56 13.91
CA GLU A 95 -1.39 -11.03 14.80
C GLU A 95 -2.30 -9.88 15.25
N LEU A 96 -1.72 -8.70 15.51
CA LEU A 96 -2.49 -7.48 15.76
C LEU A 96 -3.32 -7.11 14.52
N LEU A 97 -2.71 -7.13 13.33
CA LEU A 97 -3.41 -6.82 12.08
C LEU A 97 -4.57 -7.79 11.83
N ALA A 98 -4.38 -9.09 12.11
CA ALA A 98 -5.45 -10.09 11.95
C ALA A 98 -6.60 -9.85 12.93
N GLU A 99 -6.32 -9.54 14.20
CA GLU A 99 -7.33 -9.23 15.20
C GLU A 99 -8.12 -7.96 14.81
N VAL A 100 -7.42 -6.89 14.45
CA VAL A 100 -8.04 -5.64 13.98
C VAL A 100 -8.88 -5.88 12.73
N SER A 101 -8.38 -6.64 11.75
CA SER A 101 -9.11 -6.99 10.53
C SER A 101 -10.43 -7.73 10.83
N MET A 102 -10.38 -8.76 11.68
CA MET A 102 -11.57 -9.53 12.07
C MET A 102 -12.61 -8.67 12.79
N ARG A 103 -12.18 -7.80 13.69
CA ARG A 103 -13.07 -7.02 14.55
C ARG A 103 -13.65 -5.80 13.82
N SER A 104 -12.88 -5.10 13.00
CA SER A 104 -13.33 -3.94 12.21
C SER A 104 -14.07 -4.35 10.93
N GLY A 105 -13.87 -5.60 10.47
CA GLY A 105 -14.33 -6.08 9.17
C GLY A 105 -13.59 -5.47 7.97
N MET A 106 -12.48 -4.75 8.20
CA MET A 106 -11.61 -4.23 7.16
C MET A 106 -10.72 -5.36 6.61
N THR A 107 -10.63 -5.51 5.30
CA THR A 107 -9.60 -6.38 4.70
C THR A 107 -8.23 -5.71 4.82
N ILE A 108 -7.25 -6.39 5.43
CA ILE A 108 -5.88 -5.88 5.58
C ILE A 108 -4.93 -6.83 4.84
N VAL A 109 -4.15 -6.28 3.91
CA VAL A 109 -3.05 -6.99 3.23
C VAL A 109 -1.74 -6.54 3.87
N ALA A 110 -1.04 -7.47 4.55
CA ALA A 110 0.23 -7.16 5.19
C ALA A 110 1.42 -7.27 4.23
N ALA A 111 2.45 -6.45 4.47
CA ALA A 111 3.70 -6.49 3.71
C ALA A 111 4.77 -7.38 4.36
N THR A 112 5.60 -7.99 3.50
CA THR A 112 6.96 -8.43 3.86
C THR A 112 7.99 -7.46 3.27
N GLY A 113 9.25 -7.61 3.64
CA GLY A 113 10.33 -6.77 3.10
C GLY A 113 10.96 -5.85 4.12
N CYS A 114 11.51 -4.73 3.64
CA CYS A 114 12.25 -3.78 4.44
C CYS A 114 12.01 -2.35 3.94
N HIS A 115 11.88 -1.41 4.87
CA HIS A 115 11.78 0.02 4.55
C HIS A 115 13.18 0.66 4.52
N LEU A 116 13.44 1.69 5.29
CA LEU A 116 14.69 2.46 5.23
C LEU A 116 15.76 1.99 6.22
N VAL A 117 15.35 1.41 7.36
CA VAL A 117 16.29 0.91 8.35
C VAL A 117 16.65 -0.53 8.03
N THR A 118 17.75 -0.71 7.28
CA THR A 118 18.19 -2.04 6.85
C THR A 118 18.64 -2.90 8.04
N PRO A 119 17.96 -4.01 8.35
CA PRO A 119 18.39 -4.92 9.39
C PRO A 119 19.76 -5.56 9.07
N ARG A 120 20.57 -5.80 10.08
CA ARG A 120 21.93 -6.35 9.89
C ARG A 120 21.95 -7.68 9.15
N PHE A 121 20.95 -8.52 9.34
CA PHE A 121 20.86 -9.80 8.65
C PHE A 121 20.71 -9.64 7.13
N VAL A 122 20.06 -8.57 6.64
CA VAL A 122 19.95 -8.26 5.21
C VAL A 122 21.31 -7.91 4.64
N VAL A 123 22.09 -7.08 5.36
CA VAL A 123 23.43 -6.66 4.92
C VAL A 123 24.38 -7.86 4.73
N ASN A 124 24.33 -8.83 5.64
CA ASN A 124 25.27 -9.94 5.72
C ASN A 124 24.84 -11.20 4.92
N ARG A 125 23.62 -11.24 4.41
CA ARG A 125 23.14 -12.39 3.60
C ARG A 125 23.34 -12.14 2.11
N SER A 126 23.34 -13.22 1.31
CA SER A 126 23.22 -13.12 -0.14
C SER A 126 21.83 -12.61 -0.55
N ILE A 127 21.69 -12.23 -1.83
CA ILE A 127 20.39 -11.83 -2.40
C ILE A 127 19.40 -12.99 -2.26
N ASP A 128 19.79 -14.22 -2.62
CA ASP A 128 18.93 -15.40 -2.56
C ASP A 128 18.51 -15.73 -1.13
N ALA A 129 19.45 -15.72 -0.18
CA ALA A 129 19.13 -16.00 1.21
C ALA A 129 18.20 -14.93 1.85
N TYR A 130 18.19 -13.70 1.32
CA TYR A 130 17.19 -12.72 1.75
C TYR A 130 15.86 -12.94 1.02
N ALA A 131 15.88 -13.27 -0.27
CA ALA A 131 14.67 -13.61 -1.02
C ALA A 131 13.92 -14.80 -0.40
N GLU A 132 14.63 -15.86 0.04
CA GLU A 132 14.06 -17.01 0.75
C GLU A 132 13.28 -16.61 2.01
N LEU A 133 13.76 -15.63 2.79
CA LEU A 133 13.02 -15.12 3.95
C LEU A 133 11.70 -14.44 3.55
N LEU A 134 11.73 -13.65 2.47
CA LEU A 134 10.53 -13.00 1.94
C LEU A 134 9.54 -14.04 1.42
N VAL A 135 10.02 -15.07 0.71
CA VAL A 135 9.20 -16.19 0.24
C VAL A 135 8.54 -16.91 1.42
N GLY A 136 9.28 -17.19 2.49
CA GLY A 136 8.72 -17.78 3.71
C GLY A 136 7.57 -16.96 4.30
N ASP A 137 7.73 -15.62 4.40
CA ASP A 137 6.65 -14.73 4.87
C ASP A 137 5.40 -14.77 3.97
N LEU A 138 5.58 -15.00 2.66
CA LEU A 138 4.50 -15.03 1.66
C LEU A 138 3.81 -16.40 1.54
N THR A 139 4.50 -17.50 1.86
CA THR A 139 4.00 -18.86 1.63
C THR A 139 3.71 -19.64 2.90
N GLU A 140 4.50 -19.46 3.95
CA GLU A 140 4.37 -20.18 5.22
C GLU A 140 3.73 -19.31 6.30
N GLY A 141 4.10 -18.01 6.33
CA GLY A 141 3.58 -17.03 7.28
C GLY A 141 4.68 -16.34 8.08
N VAL A 142 4.36 -15.12 8.49
CA VAL A 142 5.24 -14.23 9.22
C VAL A 142 5.47 -14.75 10.63
N ALA A 143 6.73 -14.78 11.07
CA ALA A 143 7.12 -15.13 12.44
C ALA A 143 6.56 -16.48 12.95
N GLY A 144 6.26 -17.42 12.06
CA GLY A 144 5.70 -18.74 12.42
C GLY A 144 4.23 -18.74 12.83
N THR A 145 3.50 -17.63 12.62
CA THR A 145 2.08 -17.49 12.97
C THR A 145 1.13 -18.18 11.98
N GLY A 146 1.61 -18.55 10.77
CA GLY A 146 0.78 -18.97 9.65
C GLY A 146 0.04 -17.83 8.94
N ILE A 147 0.11 -16.59 9.44
CA ILE A 147 -0.46 -15.39 8.81
C ILE A 147 0.50 -14.91 7.73
N ARG A 148 0.07 -14.98 6.48
CA ARG A 148 0.91 -14.69 5.30
C ARG A 148 0.86 -13.22 4.93
N ALA A 149 1.98 -12.70 4.44
CA ALA A 149 2.01 -11.43 3.73
C ALA A 149 1.39 -11.57 2.33
N GLY A 150 0.86 -10.46 1.79
CA GLY A 150 0.26 -10.42 0.44
C GLY A 150 0.96 -9.45 -0.50
N VAL A 151 1.92 -8.66 -0.02
CA VAL A 151 2.68 -7.69 -0.80
C VAL A 151 4.14 -7.64 -0.33
N ILE A 152 5.06 -7.32 -1.24
CA ILE A 152 6.48 -7.13 -0.95
C ILE A 152 6.75 -5.63 -0.89
N LYS A 153 7.37 -5.15 0.21
CA LYS A 153 7.77 -3.74 0.37
C LYS A 153 9.29 -3.60 0.32
N CYS A 154 9.75 -2.60 -0.45
CA CYS A 154 11.15 -2.15 -0.45
C CYS A 154 11.22 -0.63 -0.51
N ALA A 155 12.42 -0.08 -0.34
CA ALA A 155 12.61 1.35 -0.26
C ALA A 155 13.92 1.81 -0.90
N THR A 156 13.86 2.97 -1.54
CA THR A 156 15.03 3.75 -1.96
C THR A 156 14.70 5.22 -1.74
N ASP A 157 15.50 5.90 -0.94
CA ASP A 157 15.27 7.29 -0.57
C ASP A 157 16.23 8.25 -1.32
N ALA A 158 16.31 9.50 -0.86
CA ALA A 158 17.19 10.52 -1.40
C ALA A 158 18.63 10.02 -1.59
N GLY A 159 19.26 10.47 -2.66
CA GLY A 159 20.63 10.05 -3.02
C GLY A 159 20.69 8.78 -3.89
N GLY A 160 19.55 8.17 -4.21
CA GLY A 160 19.47 7.08 -5.19
C GLY A 160 19.74 5.68 -4.64
N VAL A 161 19.96 4.73 -5.54
CA VAL A 161 20.14 3.33 -5.21
C VAL A 161 21.56 3.06 -4.70
N THR A 162 21.68 2.73 -3.43
CA THR A 162 22.94 2.26 -2.83
C THR A 162 23.14 0.77 -3.11
N PRO A 163 24.36 0.21 -2.94
CA PRO A 163 24.59 -1.24 -3.09
C PRO A 163 23.69 -2.11 -2.19
N VAL A 164 23.31 -1.60 -1.03
CA VAL A 164 22.39 -2.31 -0.11
C VAL A 164 20.96 -2.23 -0.62
N ASN A 165 20.53 -1.07 -1.12
CA ASN A 165 19.21 -0.95 -1.76
C ASN A 165 19.11 -1.87 -2.97
N GLU A 166 20.13 -1.92 -3.86
CA GLU A 166 20.13 -2.82 -5.01
C GLU A 166 19.99 -4.29 -4.59
N LYS A 167 20.72 -4.71 -3.54
CA LYS A 167 20.58 -6.06 -2.98
C LYS A 167 19.12 -6.33 -2.54
N ILE A 168 18.48 -5.39 -1.84
CA ILE A 168 17.09 -5.52 -1.37
C ILE A 168 16.14 -5.59 -2.56
N LEU A 169 16.27 -4.69 -3.53
CA LEU A 169 15.43 -4.66 -4.73
C LEU A 169 15.51 -5.97 -5.51
N ARG A 170 16.73 -6.51 -5.74
CA ARG A 170 16.91 -7.80 -6.41
C ARG A 170 16.33 -8.98 -5.62
N ALA A 171 16.47 -8.98 -4.29
CA ALA A 171 15.83 -10.01 -3.45
C ALA A 171 14.30 -9.94 -3.51
N CYS A 172 13.72 -8.73 -3.48
CA CYS A 172 12.28 -8.52 -3.67
C CYS A 172 11.80 -8.99 -5.05
N ALA A 173 12.58 -8.71 -6.11
CA ALA A 173 12.31 -9.21 -7.45
C ALA A 173 12.27 -10.75 -7.51
N ARG A 174 13.26 -11.45 -6.91
CA ARG A 174 13.31 -12.91 -6.87
C ARG A 174 12.17 -13.51 -6.05
N ALA A 175 11.82 -12.89 -4.93
CA ALA A 175 10.64 -13.29 -4.15
C ALA A 175 9.34 -13.13 -4.94
N HIS A 176 9.20 -12.01 -5.68
CA HIS A 176 8.08 -11.79 -6.61
C HIS A 176 8.01 -12.89 -7.69
N LEU A 177 9.12 -13.18 -8.37
CA LEU A 177 9.17 -14.19 -9.43
C LEU A 177 8.83 -15.60 -8.92
N THR A 178 9.15 -15.89 -7.65
CA THR A 178 8.84 -17.17 -7.01
C THR A 178 7.37 -17.28 -6.59
N THR A 179 6.77 -16.19 -6.07
CA THR A 179 5.47 -16.24 -5.40
C THR A 179 4.35 -15.55 -6.16
N GLY A 180 4.71 -14.66 -7.09
CA GLY A 180 3.77 -13.78 -7.77
C GLY A 180 3.33 -12.57 -6.95
N ALA A 181 3.67 -12.47 -5.65
CA ALA A 181 3.25 -11.34 -4.80
C ALA A 181 3.75 -10.00 -5.37
N PRO A 182 2.91 -8.95 -5.46
CA PRO A 182 3.30 -7.70 -6.10
C PRO A 182 4.31 -6.91 -5.25
N ILE A 183 5.03 -6.00 -5.90
CA ILE A 183 6.06 -5.18 -5.25
C ILE A 183 5.53 -3.75 -5.10
N SER A 184 5.54 -3.22 -3.89
CA SER A 184 5.30 -1.81 -3.58
C SER A 184 6.57 -1.16 -3.06
N THR A 185 6.89 0.01 -3.59
CA THR A 185 8.14 0.69 -3.24
C THR A 185 7.91 1.97 -2.46
N HIS A 186 8.93 2.41 -1.73
CA HIS A 186 9.13 3.79 -1.33
C HIS A 186 10.13 4.43 -2.27
N THR A 187 9.89 5.68 -2.67
CA THR A 187 10.83 6.45 -3.50
C THR A 187 10.95 7.89 -3.04
N HIS A 188 12.09 8.51 -3.35
CA HIS A 188 12.24 9.96 -3.33
C HIS A 188 11.97 10.50 -4.73
N ALA A 189 10.75 10.99 -4.96
CA ALA A 189 10.28 11.35 -6.30
C ALA A 189 11.09 12.49 -6.93
N ALA A 190 11.60 13.45 -6.13
CA ALA A 190 12.42 14.56 -6.62
C ALA A 190 13.74 14.09 -7.25
N ASP A 191 14.31 12.97 -6.80
CA ASP A 191 15.53 12.37 -7.35
C ASP A 191 15.23 11.34 -8.45
N ARG A 192 13.97 11.19 -8.86
CA ARG A 192 13.53 10.25 -9.91
C ARG A 192 13.95 8.80 -9.66
N VAL A 193 14.13 8.38 -8.40
CA VAL A 193 14.68 7.06 -8.05
C VAL A 193 13.79 5.88 -8.47
N GLY A 194 12.50 6.10 -8.69
CA GLY A 194 11.58 5.08 -9.18
C GLY A 194 11.99 4.47 -10.53
N LEU A 195 12.59 5.26 -11.43
CA LEU A 195 13.10 4.74 -12.71
C LEU A 195 14.28 3.79 -12.50
N ALA A 196 15.20 4.11 -11.57
CA ALA A 196 16.32 3.23 -11.25
C ALA A 196 15.84 1.92 -10.59
N GLN A 197 14.81 1.98 -9.75
CA GLN A 197 14.18 0.76 -9.21
C GLN A 197 13.57 -0.09 -10.32
N LEU A 198 12.84 0.51 -11.26
CA LEU A 198 12.23 -0.20 -12.39
C LEU A 198 13.26 -0.83 -13.32
N GLU A 199 14.43 -0.20 -13.51
CA GLU A 199 15.54 -0.81 -14.27
C GLU A 199 16.03 -2.09 -13.58
N ILE A 200 16.24 -2.08 -12.27
CA ILE A 200 16.67 -3.26 -11.51
C ILE A 200 15.62 -4.37 -11.57
N PHE A 201 14.33 -4.02 -11.44
CA PHE A 201 13.24 -5.00 -11.54
C PHE A 201 13.14 -5.60 -12.93
N ARG A 202 13.28 -4.80 -13.98
CA ARG A 202 13.34 -5.26 -15.37
C ARG A 202 14.53 -6.21 -15.60
N ASP A 203 15.70 -5.89 -15.07
CA ASP A 203 16.92 -6.72 -15.22
C ASP A 203 16.75 -8.09 -14.54
N GLU A 204 15.97 -8.18 -13.45
CA GLU A 204 15.60 -9.46 -12.81
C GLU A 204 14.41 -10.16 -13.52
N GLY A 205 13.72 -9.49 -14.47
CA GLY A 205 12.61 -10.08 -15.23
C GLY A 205 11.22 -9.83 -14.65
N VAL A 206 11.05 -8.85 -13.75
CA VAL A 206 9.76 -8.48 -13.17
C VAL A 206 8.92 -7.74 -14.20
N ASP A 207 7.65 -8.10 -14.34
CA ASP A 207 6.65 -7.32 -15.07
C ASP A 207 6.32 -6.05 -14.29
N ALA A 208 6.60 -4.88 -14.89
CA ALA A 208 6.37 -3.59 -14.26
C ALA A 208 4.90 -3.37 -13.87
N SER A 209 3.92 -4.03 -14.50
CA SER A 209 2.51 -3.97 -14.11
C SER A 209 2.25 -4.51 -12.69
N ARG A 210 3.19 -5.23 -12.11
CA ARG A 210 3.19 -5.75 -10.75
C ARG A 210 3.98 -4.89 -9.77
N VAL A 211 4.37 -3.68 -10.17
CA VAL A 211 5.14 -2.75 -9.36
C VAL A 211 4.35 -1.47 -9.13
N LEU A 212 4.23 -1.07 -7.86
CA LEU A 212 3.73 0.24 -7.43
C LEU A 212 4.93 1.11 -7.02
N ILE A 213 5.15 2.20 -7.76
CA ILE A 213 6.15 3.21 -7.40
C ILE A 213 5.51 4.18 -6.41
N GLY A 214 5.77 3.96 -5.13
CA GLY A 214 5.24 4.78 -4.03
C GLY A 214 5.75 6.21 -4.08
N HIS A 215 4.96 7.12 -3.54
CA HIS A 215 5.24 8.56 -3.43
C HIS A 215 5.43 9.28 -4.77
N SER A 216 4.96 8.67 -5.87
CA SER A 216 4.95 9.33 -7.19
C SER A 216 4.16 10.64 -7.18
N GLY A 217 3.13 10.75 -6.33
CA GLY A 217 2.33 11.96 -6.15
C GLY A 217 3.05 13.11 -5.44
N ASP A 218 4.30 12.94 -5.04
CA ASP A 218 5.10 13.97 -4.36
C ASP A 218 5.82 14.93 -5.33
N THR A 219 5.69 14.71 -6.63
CA THR A 219 6.31 15.57 -7.66
C THR A 219 5.35 15.92 -8.79
N GLY A 220 5.44 17.15 -9.29
CA GLY A 220 4.78 17.61 -10.52
C GLY A 220 5.60 17.39 -11.79
N ASP A 221 6.66 16.59 -11.74
CA ASP A 221 7.50 16.27 -12.90
C ASP A 221 6.77 15.31 -13.84
N ARG A 222 6.05 15.88 -14.79
CA ARG A 222 5.20 15.14 -15.75
C ARG A 222 6.00 14.17 -16.62
N GLU A 223 7.24 14.51 -16.98
CA GLU A 223 8.10 13.63 -17.79
C GLU A 223 8.47 12.36 -16.99
N TYR A 224 8.86 12.52 -15.72
CA TYR A 224 9.14 11.41 -14.83
C TYR A 224 7.94 10.51 -14.60
N LEU A 225 6.77 11.10 -14.29
CA LEU A 225 5.55 10.35 -14.05
C LEU A 225 5.08 9.59 -15.30
N ALA A 226 5.15 10.25 -16.48
CA ALA A 226 4.84 9.61 -17.76
C ALA A 226 5.81 8.48 -18.10
N ALA A 227 7.11 8.65 -17.80
CA ALA A 227 8.12 7.61 -18.02
C ALA A 227 7.83 6.35 -17.15
N ILE A 228 7.45 6.52 -15.88
CA ILE A 228 7.01 5.39 -15.02
C ILE A 228 5.76 4.73 -15.62
N ALA A 229 4.73 5.51 -15.91
CA ALA A 229 3.46 4.99 -16.44
C ALA A 229 3.65 4.22 -17.75
N ALA A 230 4.55 4.67 -18.61
CA ALA A 230 4.88 4.02 -19.89
C ALA A 230 5.51 2.63 -19.72
N THR A 231 6.13 2.32 -18.58
CA THR A 231 6.62 0.96 -18.28
C THR A 231 5.51 -0.03 -17.97
N GLY A 232 4.30 0.45 -17.65
CA GLY A 232 3.19 -0.34 -17.14
C GLY A 232 3.07 -0.30 -15.61
N ALA A 233 4.02 0.27 -14.88
CA ALA A 233 4.00 0.38 -13.43
C ALA A 233 2.87 1.30 -12.94
N SER A 234 2.44 1.08 -11.69
CA SER A 234 1.48 1.94 -11.02
C SER A 234 2.17 3.10 -10.31
N LEU A 235 1.48 4.23 -10.24
CA LEU A 235 1.90 5.47 -9.60
C LEU A 235 1.18 5.62 -8.25
N GLY A 236 1.92 5.63 -7.15
CA GLY A 236 1.37 5.90 -5.83
C GLY A 236 1.19 7.39 -5.58
N ALA A 237 -0.05 7.88 -5.62
CA ALA A 237 -0.43 9.17 -5.06
C ALA A 237 -0.88 8.91 -3.62
N ASP A 238 0.07 8.65 -2.74
CA ASP A 238 -0.12 7.93 -1.50
C ASP A 238 0.32 8.69 -0.24
N ARG A 239 0.38 10.03 -0.29
CA ARG A 239 0.69 10.89 0.87
C ARG A 239 -0.31 12.03 1.07
N PHE A 240 -1.58 11.77 0.76
CA PHE A 240 -2.65 12.73 1.00
C PHE A 240 -2.80 13.06 2.49
N GLY A 241 -3.01 14.34 2.81
CA GLY A 241 -3.13 14.86 4.17
C GLY A 241 -1.78 15.06 4.90
N GLY A 242 -0.71 14.39 4.49
CA GLY A 242 0.60 14.44 5.16
C GLY A 242 1.41 15.70 4.89
N GLU A 243 1.12 16.44 3.80
CA GLU A 243 1.89 17.63 3.36
C GLU A 243 3.41 17.40 3.32
N VAL A 244 3.81 16.18 2.96
CA VAL A 244 5.21 15.81 2.75
C VAL A 244 5.56 16.10 1.30
N ALA A 245 6.72 16.70 1.06
CA ALA A 245 7.30 17.06 -0.25
C ALA A 245 6.50 18.09 -1.08
N CYS A 246 5.18 18.11 -1.06
CA CYS A 246 4.35 19.10 -1.73
C CYS A 246 3.08 19.41 -0.94
N SER A 247 2.40 20.51 -1.29
CA SER A 247 1.11 20.87 -0.69
C SER A 247 -0.01 19.92 -1.11
N GLU A 248 -1.07 19.85 -0.31
CA GLU A 248 -2.28 19.08 -0.65
C GLU A 248 -2.88 19.53 -1.98
N THR A 249 -2.98 20.84 -2.20
CA THR A 249 -3.49 21.41 -3.45
C THR A 249 -2.67 20.99 -4.66
N ASP A 250 -1.34 20.91 -4.53
CA ASP A 250 -0.47 20.43 -5.60
C ASP A 250 -0.67 18.94 -5.85
N ARG A 251 -0.80 18.13 -4.80
CA ARG A 251 -1.03 16.67 -4.94
C ARG A 251 -2.35 16.37 -5.65
N VAL A 252 -3.44 17.05 -5.28
CA VAL A 252 -4.72 16.95 -6.00
C VAL A 252 -4.56 17.37 -7.47
N ARG A 253 -3.82 18.47 -7.74
CA ARG A 253 -3.55 18.93 -9.11
C ARG A 253 -2.75 17.89 -9.91
N ILE A 254 -1.71 17.29 -9.32
CA ILE A 254 -0.89 16.25 -9.95
C ILE A 254 -1.76 15.05 -10.37
N VAL A 255 -2.62 14.56 -9.49
CA VAL A 255 -3.54 13.45 -9.82
C VAL A 255 -4.52 13.85 -10.92
N ALA A 256 -5.10 15.06 -10.84
CA ALA A 256 -5.99 15.55 -11.88
C ALA A 256 -5.30 15.68 -13.24
N ASP A 257 -4.05 16.13 -13.28
CA ASP A 257 -3.26 16.23 -14.49
C ASP A 257 -2.93 14.85 -15.07
N LEU A 258 -2.54 13.87 -14.24
CA LEU A 258 -2.33 12.48 -14.66
C LEU A 258 -3.60 11.88 -15.28
N CYS A 259 -4.76 12.14 -14.68
CA CYS A 259 -6.04 11.67 -15.24
C CYS A 259 -6.35 12.31 -16.60
N ARG A 260 -6.07 13.61 -16.79
CA ARG A 260 -6.26 14.31 -18.08
C ARG A 260 -5.27 13.86 -19.16
N ASP A 261 -4.07 13.47 -18.74
CA ASP A 261 -3.04 12.92 -19.63
C ASP A 261 -3.31 11.45 -20.02
N GLY A 262 -4.38 10.83 -19.50
CA GLY A 262 -4.77 9.47 -19.82
C GLY A 262 -4.21 8.40 -18.91
N TYR A 263 -3.55 8.76 -17.80
CA TYR A 263 -2.90 7.82 -16.86
C TYR A 263 -3.76 7.46 -15.63
N ALA A 264 -5.08 7.74 -15.65
CA ALA A 264 -5.96 7.35 -14.56
C ALA A 264 -5.88 5.84 -14.24
N ASP A 265 -5.60 5.02 -15.25
CA ASP A 265 -5.43 3.56 -15.15
C ASP A 265 -4.10 3.12 -14.51
N ARG A 266 -3.25 4.06 -14.12
CA ARG A 266 -1.98 3.81 -13.43
C ARG A 266 -1.91 4.36 -12.01
N VAL A 267 -2.80 5.28 -11.65
CA VAL A 267 -2.77 5.95 -10.34
C VAL A 267 -3.50 5.11 -9.29
N MET A 268 -2.90 5.01 -8.10
CA MET A 268 -3.54 4.48 -6.89
C MET A 268 -3.40 5.48 -5.75
N LEU A 269 -4.42 5.55 -4.88
CA LEU A 269 -4.53 6.58 -3.83
C LEU A 269 -4.32 5.97 -2.44
N ALA A 270 -3.67 6.73 -1.54
CA ALA A 270 -3.51 6.42 -0.13
C ALA A 270 -3.02 7.65 0.67
N HIS A 271 -2.76 7.49 1.97
CA HIS A 271 -2.35 8.57 2.86
C HIS A 271 -0.93 8.40 3.40
N ASP A 272 -0.38 7.16 3.41
CA ASP A 272 0.86 6.82 4.13
C ASP A 272 0.74 7.24 5.61
N THR A 273 -0.48 7.06 6.16
CA THR A 273 -0.80 7.41 7.55
C THR A 273 -0.82 6.18 8.44
N ASN A 274 -0.93 6.39 9.75
CA ASN A 274 -1.06 5.30 10.71
C ASN A 274 -2.18 5.60 11.72
N VAL A 275 -2.69 4.58 12.40
CA VAL A 275 -3.60 4.79 13.54
C VAL A 275 -2.77 5.14 14.76
N TRP A 276 -1.77 4.32 15.06
CA TRP A 276 -0.92 4.51 16.22
C TRP A 276 0.56 4.48 15.86
N SER A 277 1.34 5.36 16.49
CA SER A 277 2.80 5.41 16.32
C SER A 277 3.46 5.86 17.62
N GLU A 278 4.58 5.23 17.97
CA GLU A 278 5.42 5.70 19.08
C GLU A 278 6.20 6.97 18.75
N LYS A 279 6.29 7.35 17.47
CA LYS A 279 7.08 8.49 17.01
C LYS A 279 6.47 9.83 17.41
N GLU A 280 5.14 9.86 17.48
CA GLU A 280 4.41 11.08 17.78
C GLU A 280 3.78 10.98 19.19
N PRO A 281 3.91 12.03 20.02
CA PRO A 281 3.16 12.06 21.27
C PRO A 281 1.66 12.14 21.00
N PRO A 282 0.83 11.68 21.95
CA PRO A 282 -0.63 11.75 21.80
C PRO A 282 -1.11 13.16 21.44
N GLY A 283 -2.02 13.26 20.47
CA GLY A 283 -2.58 14.53 19.99
C GLY A 283 -1.66 15.34 19.06
N TRP A 284 -0.48 14.83 18.73
CA TRP A 284 0.44 15.52 17.81
C TRP A 284 -0.17 15.68 16.43
N ARG A 285 -0.74 14.60 15.89
CA ARG A 285 -1.29 14.57 14.53
C ARG A 285 -2.46 15.54 14.41
N GLU A 286 -3.41 15.49 15.34
CA GLU A 286 -4.58 16.38 15.38
C GLU A 286 -4.18 17.86 15.43
N ARG A 287 -3.05 18.14 16.07
CA ARG A 287 -2.53 19.51 16.22
C ARG A 287 -1.72 19.99 15.00
N PHE A 288 -0.90 19.14 14.42
CA PHE A 288 0.08 19.57 13.42
C PHE A 288 -0.20 19.04 12.01
N ARG A 289 -1.00 17.97 11.89
CA ARG A 289 -1.39 17.31 10.64
C ARG A 289 -2.84 16.85 10.68
N PRO A 290 -3.82 17.74 10.94
CA PRO A 290 -5.22 17.36 11.18
C PRO A 290 -5.88 16.65 9.99
N GLN A 291 -5.35 16.85 8.78
CA GLN A 291 -5.83 16.18 7.57
C GLN A 291 -5.17 14.81 7.32
N TRP A 292 -4.14 14.45 8.08
CA TRP A 292 -3.42 13.20 7.87
C TRP A 292 -4.08 12.04 8.63
N HIS A 293 -5.23 11.61 8.11
CA HIS A 293 -6.05 10.55 8.68
C HIS A 293 -6.71 9.71 7.58
N PHE A 294 -7.12 8.49 7.90
CA PHE A 294 -7.62 7.50 6.93
C PHE A 294 -8.86 7.91 6.13
N ARG A 295 -9.65 8.86 6.60
CA ARG A 295 -10.87 9.32 5.89
C ARG A 295 -10.62 10.46 4.92
N HIS A 296 -9.48 11.12 4.96
CA HIS A 296 -9.21 12.34 4.21
C HIS A 296 -9.44 12.19 2.70
N ILE A 297 -9.02 11.04 2.11
CA ILE A 297 -9.29 10.78 0.68
C ILE A 297 -10.79 10.77 0.38
N VAL A 298 -11.59 10.10 1.22
CA VAL A 298 -13.04 9.96 0.98
C VAL A 298 -13.76 11.28 1.24
N ASP A 299 -13.40 11.96 2.33
CA ASP A 299 -14.12 13.13 2.81
C ASP A 299 -13.74 14.41 2.03
N GLU A 300 -12.48 14.54 1.56
CA GLU A 300 -11.96 15.78 0.97
C GLU A 300 -11.39 15.59 -0.44
N VAL A 301 -10.49 14.62 -0.63
CA VAL A 301 -9.75 14.49 -1.90
C VAL A 301 -10.66 14.06 -3.06
N VAL A 302 -11.51 13.06 -2.86
CA VAL A 302 -12.44 12.59 -3.89
C VAL A 302 -13.42 13.70 -4.29
N PRO A 303 -14.09 14.42 -3.35
CA PRO A 303 -14.90 15.59 -3.71
C PRO A 303 -14.14 16.65 -4.50
N GLU A 304 -12.90 16.97 -4.12
CA GLU A 304 -12.09 17.97 -4.81
C GLU A 304 -11.68 17.50 -6.23
N LEU A 305 -11.32 16.22 -6.41
CA LEU A 305 -11.04 15.66 -7.74
C LEU A 305 -12.28 15.71 -8.65
N LEU A 306 -13.46 15.38 -8.12
CA LEU A 306 -14.73 15.49 -8.85
C LEU A 306 -15.03 16.95 -9.23
N ALA A 307 -14.81 17.92 -8.33
CA ALA A 307 -14.95 19.34 -8.61
C ALA A 307 -13.99 19.83 -9.70
N ARG A 308 -12.83 19.21 -9.86
CA ARG A 308 -11.86 19.47 -10.95
C ARG A 308 -12.17 18.73 -12.25
N GLY A 309 -13.31 18.05 -12.32
CA GLY A 309 -13.80 17.38 -13.54
C GLY A 309 -13.26 15.95 -13.73
N ILE A 310 -12.63 15.35 -12.71
CA ILE A 310 -12.33 13.92 -12.74
C ILE A 310 -13.63 13.16 -12.58
N THR A 311 -13.85 12.18 -13.44
CA THR A 311 -15.12 11.44 -13.48
C THR A 311 -15.22 10.39 -12.35
N PRO A 312 -16.44 10.03 -11.90
CA PRO A 312 -16.62 8.91 -10.96
C PRO A 312 -15.96 7.60 -11.44
N ALA A 313 -15.98 7.33 -12.75
CA ALA A 313 -15.32 6.16 -13.33
C ALA A 313 -13.79 6.20 -13.14
N GLN A 314 -13.15 7.36 -13.24
CA GLN A 314 -11.72 7.51 -12.96
C GLN A 314 -11.42 7.36 -11.46
N ILE A 315 -12.29 7.82 -10.57
CA ILE A 315 -12.17 7.58 -9.12
C ILE A 315 -12.25 6.07 -8.83
N ASP A 316 -13.23 5.37 -9.37
CA ASP A 316 -13.35 3.92 -9.22
C ASP A 316 -12.17 3.17 -9.89
N GLN A 317 -11.64 3.69 -10.98
CA GLN A 317 -10.40 3.19 -11.57
C GLN A 317 -9.24 3.22 -10.56
N MET A 318 -9.02 4.37 -9.90
CA MET A 318 -7.91 4.56 -8.96
C MET A 318 -8.08 3.79 -7.65
N LEU A 319 -9.30 3.61 -7.17
CA LEU A 319 -9.57 2.98 -5.87
C LEU A 319 -9.99 1.50 -5.97
N ILE A 320 -10.46 1.03 -7.12
CA ILE A 320 -10.98 -0.33 -7.28
C ILE A 320 -10.18 -1.10 -8.35
N THR A 321 -10.23 -0.62 -9.61
CA THR A 321 -9.73 -1.39 -10.74
C THR A 321 -8.21 -1.52 -10.74
N ASN A 322 -7.48 -0.42 -10.50
CA ASN A 322 -6.03 -0.44 -10.48
C ASN A 322 -5.47 -1.30 -9.33
N PRO A 323 -5.95 -1.14 -8.06
CA PRO A 323 -5.55 -2.05 -7.00
C PRO A 323 -5.88 -3.52 -7.28
N ALA A 324 -7.05 -3.80 -7.84
CA ALA A 324 -7.41 -5.18 -8.20
C ALA A 324 -6.47 -5.79 -9.25
N ARG A 325 -6.03 -5.00 -10.24
CA ARG A 325 -5.05 -5.46 -11.25
C ARG A 325 -3.63 -5.60 -10.71
N PHE A 326 -3.28 -4.83 -9.70
CA PHE A 326 -1.95 -4.87 -9.08
C PHE A 326 -1.65 -6.23 -8.43
N PHE A 327 -2.65 -6.87 -7.81
CA PHE A 327 -2.47 -8.18 -7.21
C PHE A 327 -2.49 -9.29 -8.26
N PRO A 328 -1.58 -10.29 -8.17
CA PRO A 328 -1.76 -11.54 -8.87
C PRO A 328 -2.90 -12.30 -8.19
N TYR A 329 -3.71 -12.92 -8.96
CA TYR A 329 -4.75 -13.74 -8.44
C TYR A 329 -4.21 -15.14 -8.10
N LEU A 330 -4.36 -15.54 -6.86
CA LEU A 330 -4.15 -16.92 -6.44
C LEU A 330 -5.41 -17.71 -6.80
N ARG A 331 -5.26 -18.88 -7.45
CA ARG A 331 -6.40 -19.78 -7.65
C ARG A 331 -6.84 -20.34 -6.30
N THR A 332 -8.12 -20.29 -6.00
CA THR A 332 -8.65 -21.06 -4.90
C THR A 332 -8.79 -22.49 -5.41
N ASP A 333 -8.14 -23.45 -4.74
CA ASP A 333 -8.11 -24.90 -5.11
C ASP A 333 -9.48 -25.60 -4.99
N ASN A 334 -10.59 -24.92 -5.24
CA ASN A 334 -11.95 -25.44 -5.08
C ASN A 334 -12.65 -25.81 -6.41
N GLU A 335 -11.93 -26.03 -7.51
CA GLU A 335 -12.52 -26.54 -8.76
C GLU A 335 -11.91 -27.89 -9.21
N GLU A 336 -11.56 -28.78 -8.28
CA GLU A 336 -11.42 -30.22 -8.56
C GLU A 336 -12.28 -31.02 -7.54
N ALA A 337 -13.58 -31.11 -7.82
CA ALA A 337 -14.46 -32.16 -7.31
C ALA A 337 -15.65 -32.37 -8.25
#